data_4cbdc024f04b071acd0c212809816f6e
#
_entry.id   4cbdc024f04b071acd0c212809816f6e
#
_cell.length_a   1.000
_cell.length_b   1.000
_cell.length_c   1.000
_cell.angle_alpha   90.00
_cell.angle_beta   90.00
_cell.angle_gamma   90.00
#
_symmetry.space_group_name_H-M   'P 1'
#
loop_
_entity.id
_entity.type
_entity.pdbx_description
1 polymer ?
#
loop_
_entity_poly.entity_id
_entity_poly.type
_entity_poly.pdbx_seq_one_letter_code
_entity_poly.pdbx_strand_id
1 'polypeptide(L)'
;HANKLKLPKFVCVTPRTVKPMSSTYMYSLSDFDFELPQDLIAQTPLAERSASRLLQVRPGQMADRNFADIVSLLAPGDLLVFNDTRVLKARFFGVKETGGKVEVLVERVIDQRNVHAQIRASKSPTVGMRIRLADAFDVIVGERAGEFYELQFPDDVFELIEAHGRLPLPPYIEHAADAYDETRYQ
;
A
#
# COMPACT_ATOMS: atom_id res chain seq x y z
N HIS A 1 -0.29 -17.94 0.50
CA HIS A 1 -0.30 -16.81 1.43
C HIS A 1 -0.32 -15.53 0.62
N ALA A 2 -1.47 -14.85 0.60
CA ALA A 2 -1.67 -13.63 -0.16
C ALA A 2 -0.95 -12.45 0.50
N ASN A 3 0.14 -11.96 -0.09
CA ASN A 3 0.75 -10.70 0.29
C ASN A 3 -0.16 -9.54 -0.15
N LYS A 4 -0.98 -9.04 0.76
CA LYS A 4 -1.67 -7.77 0.56
C LYS A 4 -0.66 -6.65 0.72
N LEU A 5 -0.51 -5.80 -0.30
CA LEU A 5 0.18 -4.51 -0.21
C LEU A 5 -0.46 -3.69 0.92
N LYS A 6 0.25 -3.50 2.02
CA LYS A 6 -0.26 -2.77 3.19
C LYS A 6 0.46 -1.44 3.37
N LEU A 7 -0.36 -0.44 3.63
CA LEU A 7 -0.05 0.93 4.05
C LEU A 7 0.83 1.00 5.32
N PRO A 8 1.35 2.19 5.69
CA PRO A 8 2.39 2.37 6.70
C PRO A 8 2.08 1.73 8.04
N LYS A 9 3.15 1.31 8.71
CA LYS A 9 3.13 0.56 9.97
C LYS A 9 2.40 1.32 11.08
N PHE A 10 1.16 0.96 11.38
CA PHE A 10 0.53 1.32 12.63
C PHE A 10 0.94 0.31 13.69
N VAL A 11 1.48 0.79 14.81
CA VAL A 11 1.67 -0.01 16.01
C VAL A 11 0.39 0.11 16.82
N CYS A 12 -0.36 -0.98 16.92
CA CYS A 12 -1.49 -1.04 17.84
C CYS A 12 -1.00 -1.72 19.14
N VAL A 13 -1.02 -1.00 20.23
CA VAL A 13 -0.77 -1.56 21.58
C VAL A 13 -2.13 -1.82 22.21
N THR A 14 -2.50 -3.09 22.38
CA THR A 14 -3.72 -3.44 23.11
C THR A 14 -3.38 -3.68 24.60
N PRO A 15 -3.99 -2.91 25.53
CA PRO A 15 -3.83 -3.19 26.95
C PRO A 15 -4.45 -4.56 27.30
N ARG A 16 -3.88 -5.23 28.27
CA ARG A 16 -4.18 -6.64 28.70
C ARG A 16 -5.63 -6.91 29.14
N THR A 17 -6.44 -5.86 29.30
CA THR A 17 -7.85 -5.96 29.68
C THR A 17 -8.70 -5.06 28.77
N VAL A 18 -9.03 -5.56 27.59
CA VAL A 18 -10.19 -5.03 26.86
C VAL A 18 -11.41 -5.72 27.44
N LYS A 19 -12.16 -5.04 28.32
CA LYS A 19 -13.53 -5.46 28.62
C LYS A 19 -14.29 -5.43 27.30
N PRO A 20 -15.06 -6.50 26.96
CA PRO A 20 -15.91 -6.42 25.78
C PRO A 20 -16.86 -5.23 25.96
N MET A 21 -16.81 -4.28 25.07
CA MET A 21 -17.80 -3.21 25.00
C MET A 21 -19.13 -3.86 24.61
N SER A 22 -20.02 -4.04 25.58
CA SER A 22 -21.43 -4.36 25.34
C SER A 22 -22.15 -3.10 24.85
N SER A 23 -21.86 -2.66 23.65
CA SER A 23 -22.62 -1.63 22.97
C SER A 23 -22.88 -2.11 21.55
N THR A 24 -24.14 -2.27 21.22
CA THR A 24 -24.68 -2.49 19.89
C THR A 24 -24.58 -1.22 19.01
N TYR A 25 -23.56 -0.40 19.22
CA TYR A 25 -23.31 0.75 18.34
C TYR A 25 -22.66 0.24 17.06
N MET A 26 -23.41 0.25 15.97
CA MET A 26 -22.90 -0.08 14.64
C MET A 26 -22.37 1.21 14.02
N TYR A 27 -21.04 1.30 13.89
CA TYR A 27 -20.41 2.41 13.16
C TYR A 27 -20.71 2.31 11.67
N SER A 28 -21.05 3.45 11.08
CA SER A 28 -21.14 3.62 9.63
C SER A 28 -19.85 4.26 9.11
N LEU A 29 -19.59 4.18 7.80
CA LEU A 29 -18.43 4.81 7.19
C LEU A 29 -18.42 6.33 7.41
N SER A 30 -19.61 6.95 7.43
CA SER A 30 -19.79 8.39 7.66
C SER A 30 -19.40 8.87 9.06
N ASP A 31 -19.34 7.97 10.05
CA ASP A 31 -18.89 8.33 11.41
C ASP A 31 -17.39 8.63 11.47
N PHE A 32 -16.65 8.26 10.40
CA PHE A 32 -15.21 8.49 10.25
C PHE A 32 -14.88 9.54 9.18
N ASP A 33 -15.90 10.19 8.64
CA ASP A 33 -15.72 11.25 7.65
C ASP A 33 -15.35 12.57 8.33
N PHE A 34 -14.30 13.23 7.82
CA PHE A 34 -13.84 14.51 8.32
C PHE A 34 -13.07 15.27 7.24
N GLU A 35 -13.05 16.56 7.33
CA GLU A 35 -12.26 17.41 6.44
C GLU A 35 -10.78 17.29 6.82
N LEU A 36 -9.97 16.77 5.88
CA LEU A 36 -8.51 16.69 6.02
C LEU A 36 -7.84 17.71 5.10
N PRO A 37 -7.28 18.82 5.64
CA PRO A 37 -6.52 19.76 4.85
C PRO A 37 -5.30 19.12 4.20
N GLN A 38 -5.06 19.41 2.90
CA GLN A 38 -3.98 18.79 2.13
C GLN A 38 -2.58 19.12 2.67
N ASP A 39 -2.40 20.29 3.24
CA ASP A 39 -1.15 20.75 3.86
C ASP A 39 -0.77 19.98 5.14
N LEU A 40 -1.73 19.25 5.73
CA LEU A 40 -1.47 18.36 6.86
C LEU A 40 -1.00 16.96 6.43
N ILE A 41 -1.01 16.65 5.14
CA ILE A 41 -0.52 15.38 4.61
C ILE A 41 0.97 15.51 4.29
N ALA A 42 1.82 14.90 5.13
CA ALA A 42 3.26 14.90 4.91
C ALA A 42 3.61 14.20 3.59
N GLN A 43 4.37 14.87 2.72
CA GLN A 43 4.78 14.35 1.42
C GLN A 43 6.09 13.58 1.49
N THR A 44 6.90 13.80 2.52
CA THR A 44 8.16 13.09 2.75
C THR A 44 8.27 12.67 4.21
N PRO A 45 8.83 11.49 4.50
CA PRO A 45 9.08 11.07 5.87
C PRO A 45 10.21 11.89 6.50
N LEU A 46 10.21 12.01 7.82
CA LEU A 46 11.32 12.61 8.54
C LEU A 46 12.62 11.83 8.33
N ALA A 47 13.77 12.51 8.37
CA ALA A 47 15.08 11.89 8.19
C ALA A 47 15.30 10.72 9.17
N GLU A 48 14.94 10.91 10.43
CA GLU A 48 14.96 9.85 11.45
C GLU A 48 13.59 9.23 11.64
N ARG A 49 13.50 7.88 11.55
CA ARG A 49 12.22 7.14 11.70
C ARG A 49 11.61 7.32 13.08
N SER A 50 12.42 7.41 14.12
CA SER A 50 11.99 7.57 15.53
C SER A 50 11.54 8.99 15.88
N ALA A 51 11.80 9.98 15.01
CA ALA A 51 11.38 11.35 15.22
C ALA A 51 9.91 11.62 14.87
N SER A 52 9.17 10.62 14.37
CA SER A 52 7.75 10.75 14.05
C SER A 52 6.92 11.10 15.28
N ARG A 53 5.86 11.88 15.07
CA ARG A 53 4.88 12.18 16.11
C ARG A 53 4.09 10.92 16.47
N LEU A 54 3.70 10.83 17.74
CA LEU A 54 2.85 9.77 18.28
C LEU A 54 1.66 10.39 19.00
N LEU A 55 0.44 10.07 18.59
CA LEU A 55 -0.75 10.44 19.34
C LEU A 55 -1.12 9.31 20.31
N GLN A 56 -1.01 9.58 21.61
CA GLN A 56 -1.49 8.68 22.65
C GLN A 56 -2.94 8.99 22.95
N VAL A 57 -3.82 8.00 22.75
CA VAL A 57 -5.26 8.12 23.06
C VAL A 57 -5.62 7.18 24.19
N ARG A 58 -6.24 7.74 25.24
CA ARG A 58 -6.83 7.02 26.36
C ARG A 58 -8.29 7.51 26.56
N PRO A 59 -9.15 6.77 27.23
CA PRO A 59 -10.50 7.26 27.53
C PRO A 59 -10.48 8.63 28.21
N GLY A 60 -11.07 9.63 27.54
CA GLY A 60 -11.13 11.00 28.03
C GLY A 60 -9.82 11.81 28.00
N GLN A 61 -8.75 11.27 27.42
CA GLN A 61 -7.44 11.94 27.38
C GLN A 61 -6.72 11.67 26.06
N MET A 62 -6.17 12.74 25.47
CA MET A 62 -5.24 12.66 24.35
C MET A 62 -3.95 13.40 24.70
N ALA A 63 -2.80 12.88 24.26
CA ALA A 63 -1.50 13.51 24.45
C ALA A 63 -0.62 13.35 23.20
N ASP A 64 -0.03 14.45 22.77
CA ASP A 64 1.00 14.47 21.74
C ASP A 64 2.34 14.02 22.33
N ARG A 65 3.01 13.10 21.64
CA ARG A 65 4.30 12.52 22.02
C ARG A 65 5.20 12.35 20.79
N ASN A 66 6.43 11.95 21.01
CA ASN A 66 7.31 11.44 19.97
C ASN A 66 7.26 9.91 19.93
N PHE A 67 7.54 9.32 18.76
CA PHE A 67 7.51 7.86 18.60
C PHE A 67 8.48 7.14 19.56
N ALA A 68 9.62 7.77 19.88
CA ALA A 68 10.58 7.24 20.85
C ALA A 68 9.98 7.03 22.26
N ASP A 69 8.93 7.79 22.62
CA ASP A 69 8.27 7.68 23.93
C ASP A 69 7.49 6.37 24.08
N ILE A 70 7.25 5.63 22.98
CA ILE A 70 6.51 4.36 23.01
C ILE A 70 7.10 3.37 24.00
N VAL A 71 8.43 3.38 24.18
CA VAL A 71 9.12 2.49 25.13
C VAL A 71 8.61 2.71 26.56
N SER A 72 8.32 3.96 26.94
CA SER A 72 7.78 4.31 28.26
C SER A 72 6.30 3.98 28.43
N LEU A 73 5.59 3.72 27.34
CA LEU A 73 4.17 3.38 27.34
C LEU A 73 3.89 1.89 27.44
N LEU A 74 4.93 1.07 27.27
CA LEU A 74 4.85 -0.40 27.30
C LEU A 74 5.13 -0.93 28.69
N ALA A 75 4.47 -2.03 29.03
CA ALA A 75 4.65 -2.74 30.26
C ALA A 75 5.05 -4.22 30.00
N PRO A 76 5.71 -4.88 30.96
CA PRO A 76 5.98 -6.31 30.85
C PRO A 76 4.70 -7.11 30.60
N GLY A 77 4.71 -7.91 29.53
CA GLY A 77 3.57 -8.73 29.11
C GLY A 77 2.70 -8.09 28.01
N ASP A 78 3.00 -6.88 27.55
CA ASP A 78 2.38 -6.32 26.34
C ASP A 78 2.89 -7.07 25.10
N LEU A 79 2.00 -7.26 24.12
CA LEU A 79 2.34 -7.88 22.83
C LEU A 79 2.46 -6.81 21.77
N LEU A 80 3.63 -6.67 21.17
CA LEU A 80 3.87 -5.81 20.00
C LEU A 80 3.80 -6.66 18.73
N VAL A 81 2.92 -6.27 17.82
CA VAL A 81 2.79 -6.92 16.51
C VAL A 81 3.32 -5.98 15.44
N PHE A 82 4.33 -6.44 14.71
CA PHE A 82 4.97 -5.71 13.61
C PHE A 82 4.67 -6.37 12.27
N ASN A 83 4.65 -5.55 11.21
CA ASN A 83 4.72 -6.03 9.86
C ASN A 83 6.16 -5.91 9.36
N ASP A 84 6.78 -7.04 9.01
CA ASP A 84 8.15 -7.13 8.48
C ASP A 84 8.20 -7.45 6.98
N THR A 85 7.05 -7.35 6.29
CA THR A 85 6.98 -7.58 4.85
C THR A 85 7.66 -6.47 4.07
N ARG A 86 8.34 -6.84 2.97
CA ARG A 86 8.91 -5.90 2.01
C ARG A 86 7.84 -5.43 1.03
N VAL A 87 7.82 -4.13 0.72
CA VAL A 87 6.99 -3.56 -0.34
C VAL A 87 7.63 -3.86 -1.70
N LEU A 88 6.88 -4.54 -2.58
CA LEU A 88 7.33 -4.83 -3.94
C LEU A 88 7.17 -3.60 -4.85
N LYS A 89 8.01 -3.49 -5.87
CA LYS A 89 7.93 -2.47 -6.94
C LYS A 89 6.79 -2.80 -7.92
N ALA A 90 5.59 -3.01 -7.40
CA ALA A 90 4.47 -3.62 -8.11
C ALA A 90 3.75 -2.69 -9.10
N ARG A 91 4.22 -1.44 -9.28
CA ARG A 91 3.62 -0.46 -10.21
C ARG A 91 4.40 -0.39 -11.50
N PHE A 92 3.69 -0.42 -12.62
CA PHE A 92 4.25 -0.25 -13.97
C PHE A 92 3.50 0.84 -14.72
N PHE A 93 4.23 1.60 -15.51
CA PHE A 93 3.66 2.46 -16.54
C PHE A 93 3.90 1.84 -17.91
N GLY A 94 2.97 2.04 -18.83
CA GLY A 94 3.09 1.45 -20.15
C GLY A 94 2.12 2.04 -21.16
N VAL A 95 2.06 1.39 -22.30
CA VAL A 95 1.18 1.76 -23.41
C VAL A 95 0.48 0.52 -23.97
N LYS A 96 -0.78 0.68 -24.32
CA LYS A 96 -1.52 -0.34 -25.07
C LYS A 96 -1.04 -0.38 -26.51
N GLU A 97 -1.22 -1.49 -27.20
CA GLU A 97 -0.95 -1.60 -28.65
C GLU A 97 -1.68 -0.52 -29.49
N THR A 98 -2.77 0.03 -28.95
CA THR A 98 -3.52 1.15 -29.55
C THR A 98 -2.91 2.54 -29.24
N GLY A 99 -1.76 2.63 -28.55
CA GLY A 99 -1.06 3.84 -28.18
C GLY A 99 -1.57 4.52 -26.90
N GLY A 100 -2.63 4.02 -26.26
CA GLY A 100 -3.15 4.60 -25.02
C GLY A 100 -2.26 4.30 -23.80
N LYS A 101 -1.94 5.32 -23.00
CA LYS A 101 -1.18 5.16 -21.75
C LYS A 101 -1.96 4.33 -20.74
N VAL A 102 -1.23 3.53 -19.97
CA VAL A 102 -1.77 2.73 -18.87
C VAL A 102 -0.85 2.81 -17.64
N GLU A 103 -1.46 2.65 -16.48
CA GLU A 103 -0.81 2.34 -15.22
C GLU A 103 -1.32 0.98 -14.75
N VAL A 104 -0.41 0.09 -14.41
CA VAL A 104 -0.70 -1.26 -13.91
C VAL A 104 -0.15 -1.37 -12.50
N LEU A 105 -1.00 -1.81 -11.57
CA LEU A 105 -0.61 -2.14 -10.20
C LEU A 105 -0.89 -3.63 -9.96
N VAL A 106 0.16 -4.42 -9.80
CA VAL A 106 0.05 -5.83 -9.44
C VAL A 106 -0.46 -5.93 -8.00
N GLU A 107 -1.62 -6.53 -7.83
CA GLU A 107 -2.26 -6.74 -6.51
C GLU A 107 -1.89 -8.10 -5.93
N ARG A 108 -1.83 -9.12 -6.79
CA ARG A 108 -1.53 -10.50 -6.38
C ARG A 108 -0.82 -11.26 -7.46
N VAL A 109 0.24 -11.94 -7.11
CA VAL A 109 0.89 -12.94 -7.96
C VAL A 109 0.15 -14.26 -7.76
N ILE A 110 -0.34 -14.85 -8.84
CA ILE A 110 -1.09 -16.12 -8.86
C ILE A 110 -0.12 -17.29 -9.02
N ASP A 111 0.76 -17.17 -9.99
CA ASP A 111 1.83 -18.10 -10.24
C ASP A 111 3.04 -17.38 -10.85
N GLN A 112 3.99 -18.12 -11.41
CA GLN A 112 5.24 -17.57 -11.94
C GLN A 112 5.04 -16.51 -13.04
N ARG A 113 3.93 -16.56 -13.80
CA ARG A 113 3.69 -15.67 -14.94
C ARG A 113 2.34 -14.96 -14.92
N ASN A 114 1.45 -15.33 -14.01
CA ASN A 114 0.10 -14.77 -13.97
C ASN A 114 -0.11 -13.95 -12.70
N VAL A 115 -0.76 -12.81 -12.88
CA VAL A 115 -1.08 -11.90 -11.77
C VAL A 115 -2.52 -11.40 -11.86
N HIS A 116 -3.06 -11.00 -10.72
CA HIS A 116 -4.20 -10.08 -10.67
C HIS A 116 -3.68 -8.66 -10.50
N ALA A 117 -4.14 -7.73 -11.34
CA ALA A 117 -3.70 -6.36 -11.35
C ALA A 117 -4.85 -5.37 -11.53
N GLN A 118 -4.70 -4.20 -10.94
CA GLN A 118 -5.50 -3.03 -11.30
C GLN A 118 -4.90 -2.37 -12.53
N ILE A 119 -5.76 -1.95 -13.47
CA ILE A 119 -5.33 -1.19 -14.65
C ILE A 119 -6.07 0.13 -14.69
N ARG A 120 -5.31 1.22 -14.63
CA ARG A 120 -5.81 2.57 -14.85
C ARG A 120 -5.50 3.00 -16.28
N ALA A 121 -6.53 3.28 -17.06
CA ALA A 121 -6.44 3.73 -18.44
C ALA A 121 -7.67 4.55 -18.81
N SER A 122 -7.56 5.42 -19.82
CA SER A 122 -8.68 6.23 -20.35
C SER A 122 -9.83 5.35 -20.92
N LYS A 123 -9.46 4.21 -21.51
CA LYS A 123 -10.39 3.17 -21.95
C LYS A 123 -9.88 1.83 -21.43
N SER A 124 -10.76 1.03 -20.84
CA SER A 124 -10.43 -0.31 -20.35
C SER A 124 -9.82 -1.17 -21.44
N PRO A 125 -8.75 -1.93 -21.15
CA PRO A 125 -8.23 -2.90 -22.11
C PRO A 125 -9.21 -4.07 -22.28
N THR A 126 -9.14 -4.73 -23.43
CA THR A 126 -9.91 -5.94 -23.74
C THR A 126 -9.07 -7.19 -23.57
N VAL A 127 -9.72 -8.33 -23.37
CA VAL A 127 -9.06 -9.64 -23.32
C VAL A 127 -8.27 -9.88 -24.60
N GLY A 128 -7.06 -10.40 -24.46
CA GLY A 128 -6.11 -10.64 -25.55
C GLY A 128 -5.28 -9.44 -25.96
N MET A 129 -5.60 -8.22 -25.47
CA MET A 129 -4.83 -7.02 -25.77
C MET A 129 -3.41 -7.10 -25.22
N ARG A 130 -2.44 -6.62 -25.98
CA ARG A 130 -1.07 -6.45 -25.51
C ARG A 130 -0.86 -5.07 -24.89
N ILE A 131 -0.12 -5.07 -23.80
CA ILE A 131 0.31 -3.85 -23.12
C ILE A 131 1.82 -3.91 -22.98
N ARG A 132 2.52 -2.93 -23.54
CA ARG A 132 3.96 -2.74 -23.35
C ARG A 132 4.20 -2.05 -22.02
N LEU A 133 4.87 -2.74 -21.07
CA LEU A 133 5.18 -2.21 -19.75
C LEU A 133 6.65 -1.80 -19.65
N ALA A 134 6.90 -0.66 -19.00
CA ALA A 134 8.23 -0.08 -18.72
C ALA A 134 9.12 0.05 -19.97
N ASP A 135 8.54 0.10 -21.17
CA ASP A 135 9.21 0.03 -22.47
C ASP A 135 10.09 -1.23 -22.64
N ALA A 136 9.94 -2.23 -21.77
CA ALA A 136 10.81 -3.39 -21.67
C ALA A 136 10.16 -4.70 -22.16
N PHE A 137 8.92 -4.99 -21.78
CA PHE A 137 8.26 -6.27 -22.07
C PHE A 137 6.76 -6.09 -22.32
N ASP A 138 6.15 -7.08 -22.96
CA ASP A 138 4.73 -7.11 -23.25
C ASP A 138 4.02 -8.08 -22.29
N VAL A 139 2.85 -7.67 -21.80
CA VAL A 139 1.91 -8.52 -21.08
C VAL A 139 0.63 -8.70 -21.89
N ILE A 140 -0.06 -9.82 -21.69
CA ILE A 140 -1.34 -10.11 -22.34
C ILE A 140 -2.44 -9.96 -21.30
N VAL A 141 -3.49 -9.22 -21.64
CA VAL A 141 -4.67 -9.04 -20.80
C VAL A 141 -5.55 -10.29 -20.89
N GLY A 142 -5.78 -10.92 -19.75
CA GLY A 142 -6.70 -12.05 -19.59
C GLY A 142 -8.10 -11.60 -19.17
N GLU A 143 -8.83 -12.53 -18.58
CA GLU A 143 -10.19 -12.29 -18.07
C GLU A 143 -10.22 -11.35 -16.87
N ARG A 144 -11.40 -10.88 -16.52
CA ARG A 144 -11.60 -10.13 -15.29
C ARG A 144 -11.86 -11.06 -14.11
N ALA A 145 -11.12 -10.85 -13.02
CA ALA A 145 -11.32 -11.50 -11.74
C ALA A 145 -11.88 -10.47 -10.73
N GLY A 146 -13.19 -10.22 -10.77
CA GLY A 146 -13.84 -9.16 -10.00
C GLY A 146 -13.42 -7.76 -10.47
N GLU A 147 -12.78 -6.99 -9.58
CA GLU A 147 -12.28 -5.65 -9.88
C GLU A 147 -10.92 -5.67 -10.61
N PHE A 148 -10.24 -6.81 -10.63
CA PHE A 148 -8.91 -6.97 -11.19
C PHE A 148 -8.96 -7.52 -12.62
N TYR A 149 -7.86 -7.31 -13.32
CA TYR A 149 -7.55 -7.99 -14.58
C TYR A 149 -6.54 -9.11 -14.32
N GLU A 150 -6.71 -10.23 -14.98
CA GLU A 150 -5.62 -11.18 -15.12
C GLU A 150 -4.63 -10.65 -16.15
N LEU A 151 -3.34 -10.68 -15.81
CA LEU A 151 -2.27 -10.36 -16.75
C LEU A 151 -1.29 -11.51 -16.81
N GLN A 152 -0.95 -11.90 -18.05
CA GLN A 152 0.09 -12.87 -18.32
C GLN A 152 1.39 -12.16 -18.68
N PHE A 153 2.41 -12.39 -17.88
CA PHE A 153 3.77 -11.90 -18.06
C PHE A 153 4.58 -12.85 -18.94
N PRO A 154 5.58 -12.34 -19.68
CA PRO A 154 6.40 -13.16 -20.57
C PRO A 154 7.37 -14.07 -19.82
N ASP A 155 7.77 -13.68 -18.59
CA ASP A 155 8.74 -14.36 -17.75
C ASP A 155 8.36 -14.30 -16.27
N ASP A 156 9.28 -14.67 -15.38
CA ASP A 156 9.04 -14.65 -13.93
C ASP A 156 8.62 -13.25 -13.45
N VAL A 157 7.45 -13.20 -12.81
CA VAL A 157 6.82 -11.95 -12.36
C VAL A 157 7.69 -11.21 -11.35
N PHE A 158 8.34 -11.93 -10.42
CA PHE A 158 9.14 -11.29 -9.38
C PHE A 158 10.43 -10.71 -9.95
N GLU A 159 11.04 -11.37 -10.93
CA GLU A 159 12.22 -10.83 -11.64
C GLU A 159 11.85 -9.57 -12.42
N LEU A 160 10.71 -9.57 -13.12
CA LEU A 160 10.25 -8.41 -13.88
C LEU A 160 9.81 -7.25 -12.98
N ILE A 161 9.20 -7.52 -11.82
CA ILE A 161 8.88 -6.53 -10.80
C ILE A 161 10.15 -5.87 -10.25
N GLU A 162 11.16 -6.65 -9.91
CA GLU A 162 12.40 -6.09 -9.34
C GLU A 162 13.18 -5.29 -10.36
N ALA A 163 13.24 -5.77 -11.63
CA ALA A 163 14.02 -5.12 -12.70
C ALA A 163 13.38 -3.85 -13.27
N HIS A 164 12.04 -3.83 -13.38
CA HIS A 164 11.33 -2.82 -14.18
C HIS A 164 10.20 -2.11 -13.44
N GLY A 165 9.79 -2.63 -12.29
CA GLY A 165 8.71 -2.07 -11.49
C GLY A 165 9.11 -0.80 -10.75
N ARG A 166 8.11 -0.08 -10.27
CA ARG A 166 8.26 1.11 -9.43
C ARG A 166 7.54 0.92 -8.11
N LEU A 167 8.04 1.57 -7.08
CA LEU A 167 7.41 1.57 -5.77
C LEU A 167 6.01 2.20 -5.86
N PRO A 168 4.95 1.50 -5.41
CA PRO A 168 3.59 2.04 -5.43
C PRO A 168 3.38 2.98 -4.23
N LEU A 169 3.78 4.24 -4.36
CA LEU A 169 3.47 5.25 -3.35
C LEU A 169 1.95 5.41 -3.21
N PRO A 170 1.45 5.67 -2.00
CA PRO A 170 0.03 5.97 -1.78
C PRO A 170 -0.43 7.18 -2.61
N PRO A 171 -1.71 7.23 -3.02
CA PRO A 171 -2.21 8.27 -3.94
C PRO A 171 -2.18 9.70 -3.35
N TYR A 172 -2.04 9.87 -2.05
CA TYR A 172 -1.88 11.17 -1.40
C TYR A 172 -0.44 11.69 -1.40
N ILE A 173 0.53 10.90 -1.86
CA ILE A 173 1.90 11.34 -2.14
C ILE A 173 1.96 11.78 -3.59
N GLU A 174 2.24 13.05 -3.82
CA GLU A 174 2.09 13.67 -5.14
C GLU A 174 3.35 13.62 -6.01
N HIS A 175 4.52 13.27 -5.43
CA HIS A 175 5.76 13.13 -6.19
C HIS A 175 5.93 11.71 -6.76
N ALA A 176 6.75 11.59 -7.80
CA ALA A 176 7.15 10.28 -8.33
C ALA A 176 8.10 9.59 -7.34
N ALA A 177 7.96 8.26 -7.20
CA ALA A 177 8.85 7.48 -6.35
C ALA A 177 10.32 7.63 -6.76
N ASP A 178 11.20 7.84 -5.80
CA ASP A 178 12.63 8.00 -5.96
C ASP A 178 13.42 6.97 -5.11
N ALA A 179 14.74 7.01 -5.17
CA ALA A 179 15.63 6.10 -4.43
C ALA A 179 15.51 6.28 -2.90
N TYR A 180 15.16 7.48 -2.43
CA TYR A 180 14.93 7.72 -1.01
C TYR A 180 13.65 7.01 -0.54
N ASP A 181 12.59 7.08 -1.33
CA ASP A 181 11.34 6.37 -1.05
C ASP A 181 11.55 4.86 -1.03
N GLU A 182 12.31 4.29 -1.97
CA GLU A 182 12.63 2.85 -1.99
C GLU A 182 13.24 2.36 -0.67
N THR A 183 13.99 3.21 0.00
CA THR A 183 14.59 2.92 1.31
C THR A 183 13.60 3.17 2.45
N ARG A 184 12.81 4.24 2.38
CA ARG A 184 11.97 4.71 3.48
C ARG A 184 10.64 3.97 3.61
N TYR A 185 10.10 3.47 2.51
CA TYR A 185 8.85 2.69 2.50
C TYR A 185 9.04 1.20 2.85
N GLN A 186 10.25 0.79 3.16
CA GLN A 186 10.56 -0.56 3.65
C GLN A 186 10.43 -0.69 5.18
#